data_da6a9e009c447a5a40041667ac283ffe
#
_entry.id   da6a9e009c447a5a40041667ac283ffe
#
_cell.length_a   1.000
_cell.length_b   1.000
_cell.length_c   1.000
_cell.angle_alpha   90.00
_cell.angle_beta   90.00
_cell.angle_gamma   90.00
#
_symmetry.space_group_name_H-M   'P 1'
#
loop_
_entity.id
_entity.type
_entity.pdbx_description
1 polymer ?
#
loop_
_entity_poly.entity_id
_entity_poly.type
_entity_poly.pdbx_seq_one_letter_code
_entity_poly.pdbx_strand_id
1 'polypeptide(L)'
;FTAQIAEQEEKTGTNPQDWRRGGRASKANPDKEDGAWWDVNGKQMFFNFINAWSENQFEIWVTPQGIPGIELGFNQSFGDVPIKGFADAIVTLPNGEIAVIDFKTGNYTPDSAMQLGVYACMMEMTFGIRPTRGYFYSARKAEFEEAIGLDRWTIPVFTELFSQFERGLQAEIFLPNIGMSCGTCGVKDYCYAVGGQLAQIYDPLANIKKEGKKNGSKRSNKVSS
;
A
#
# COMPACT_ATOMS: atom_id res chain seq x y z
N PHE A 1 -18.10 4.02 -17.05
CA PHE A 1 -17.53 2.68 -16.83
C PHE A 1 -17.21 1.98 -18.17
N THR A 2 -18.21 1.73 -19.03
CA THR A 2 -18.01 1.04 -20.32
C THR A 2 -17.04 1.77 -21.25
N ALA A 3 -17.12 3.11 -21.32
CA ALA A 3 -16.20 3.92 -22.11
C ALA A 3 -14.75 3.82 -21.61
N GLN A 4 -14.53 3.79 -20.30
CA GLN A 4 -13.20 3.63 -19.72
C GLN A 4 -12.63 2.23 -19.95
N ILE A 5 -13.46 1.18 -19.94
CA ILE A 5 -13.03 -0.16 -20.30
C ILE A 5 -12.55 -0.18 -21.76
N ALA A 6 -13.33 0.39 -22.70
CA ALA A 6 -12.96 0.49 -24.11
C ALA A 6 -11.65 1.29 -24.31
N GLU A 7 -11.48 2.40 -23.59
CA GLU A 7 -10.25 3.19 -23.60
C GLU A 7 -9.04 2.40 -23.12
N GLN A 8 -9.19 1.59 -22.05
CA GLN A 8 -8.10 0.75 -21.54
C GLN A 8 -7.81 -0.44 -22.48
N GLU A 9 -8.84 -1.01 -23.10
CA GLU A 9 -8.66 -2.04 -24.14
C GLU A 9 -7.84 -1.50 -25.32
N GLU A 10 -8.16 -0.29 -25.79
CA GLU A 10 -7.43 0.39 -26.86
C GLU A 10 -5.98 0.67 -26.45
N LYS A 11 -5.75 1.16 -25.20
CA LYS A 11 -4.41 1.46 -24.69
C LYS A 11 -3.53 0.25 -24.49
N THR A 12 -4.11 -0.85 -24.03
CA THR A 12 -3.36 -2.07 -23.65
C THR A 12 -3.27 -3.09 -24.77
N GLY A 13 -4.15 -3.01 -25.77
CA GLY A 13 -4.29 -4.00 -26.82
C GLY A 13 -4.77 -5.37 -26.33
N THR A 14 -5.28 -5.43 -25.08
CA THR A 14 -5.73 -6.70 -24.47
C THR A 14 -7.24 -6.69 -24.28
N ASN A 15 -7.89 -7.81 -24.60
CA ASN A 15 -9.32 -7.97 -24.37
C ASN A 15 -9.63 -7.90 -22.84
N PRO A 16 -10.63 -7.17 -22.40
CA PRO A 16 -11.05 -7.11 -20.98
C PRO A 16 -11.27 -8.48 -20.32
N GLN A 17 -11.69 -9.49 -21.11
CA GLN A 17 -11.83 -10.87 -20.63
C GLN A 17 -10.49 -11.53 -20.27
N ASP A 18 -9.39 -11.06 -20.86
CA ASP A 18 -8.04 -11.55 -20.61
C ASP A 18 -7.31 -10.75 -19.54
N TRP A 19 -7.91 -9.67 -19.04
CA TRP A 19 -7.34 -8.91 -17.95
C TRP A 19 -7.17 -9.79 -16.73
N ARG A 20 -6.10 -9.50 -15.97
CA ARG A 20 -5.71 -10.31 -14.82
C ARG A 20 -6.91 -10.55 -13.91
N ARG A 21 -7.34 -11.80 -13.84
CA ARG A 21 -8.46 -12.22 -13.00
C ARG A 21 -8.12 -12.00 -11.55
N GLY A 22 -8.95 -11.23 -10.85
CA GLY A 22 -8.82 -11.01 -9.42
C GLY A 22 -8.97 -12.34 -8.69
N GLY A 23 -7.90 -12.79 -8.04
CA GLY A 23 -7.90 -13.98 -7.22
C GLY A 23 -7.98 -15.33 -7.96
N ARG A 24 -7.57 -16.38 -7.27
CA ARG A 24 -7.83 -17.76 -7.68
C ARG A 24 -9.26 -18.13 -7.31
N ALA A 25 -9.99 -18.75 -8.22
CA ALA A 25 -11.23 -19.42 -7.87
C ALA A 25 -10.96 -20.38 -6.69
N SER A 26 -11.67 -20.20 -5.58
CA SER A 26 -11.59 -21.05 -4.41
C SER A 26 -12.94 -21.68 -4.12
N LYS A 27 -13.00 -22.72 -3.27
CA LYS A 27 -14.29 -23.27 -2.85
C LYS A 27 -15.20 -22.24 -2.16
N ALA A 28 -14.61 -21.22 -1.53
CA ALA A 28 -15.33 -20.15 -0.85
C ALA A 28 -15.73 -19.00 -1.82
N ASN A 29 -15.05 -18.87 -2.96
CA ASN A 29 -15.37 -17.88 -4.01
C ASN A 29 -15.19 -18.55 -5.37
N PRO A 30 -16.20 -19.29 -5.84
CA PRO A 30 -16.17 -20.00 -7.12
C PRO A 30 -16.23 -19.06 -8.32
N ASP A 31 -16.76 -17.85 -8.13
CA ASP A 31 -16.94 -16.89 -9.21
C ASP A 31 -15.61 -16.19 -9.53
N LYS A 32 -15.20 -16.33 -10.79
CA LYS A 32 -14.04 -15.58 -11.28
C LYS A 32 -14.45 -14.12 -11.47
N GLU A 33 -13.68 -13.23 -10.89
CA GLU A 33 -13.81 -11.79 -11.14
C GLU A 33 -13.23 -11.46 -12.53
N ASP A 34 -13.93 -11.87 -13.56
CA ASP A 34 -13.62 -11.56 -14.96
C ASP A 34 -14.32 -10.25 -15.40
N GLY A 35 -14.16 -9.89 -16.68
CA GLY A 35 -14.77 -8.68 -17.23
C GLY A 35 -16.30 -8.65 -17.08
N ALA A 36 -16.98 -9.78 -17.20
CA ALA A 36 -18.44 -9.86 -17.05
C ALA A 36 -18.85 -9.64 -15.59
N TRP A 37 -18.12 -10.22 -14.65
CA TRP A 37 -18.32 -9.98 -13.22
C TRP A 37 -18.16 -8.50 -12.87
N TRP A 38 -17.09 -7.87 -13.38
CA TRP A 38 -16.82 -6.45 -13.12
C TRP A 38 -17.84 -5.52 -13.79
N ASP A 39 -18.36 -5.89 -14.96
CA ASP A 39 -19.42 -5.09 -15.62
C ASP A 39 -20.68 -4.98 -14.78
N VAL A 40 -21.04 -6.04 -14.07
CA VAL A 40 -22.21 -6.05 -13.16
C VAL A 40 -21.84 -5.48 -11.80
N ASN A 41 -20.83 -6.04 -11.14
CA ASN A 41 -20.54 -5.74 -9.75
C ASN A 41 -19.83 -4.38 -9.58
N GLY A 42 -19.00 -3.97 -10.55
CA GLY A 42 -18.35 -2.67 -10.52
C GLY A 42 -19.36 -1.52 -10.59
N LYS A 43 -20.39 -1.65 -11.42
CA LYS A 43 -21.50 -0.67 -11.46
C LYS A 43 -22.25 -0.62 -10.14
N GLN A 44 -22.56 -1.78 -9.57
CA GLN A 44 -23.24 -1.84 -8.28
C GLN A 44 -22.41 -1.24 -7.16
N MET A 45 -21.09 -1.51 -7.13
CA MET A 45 -20.18 -0.90 -6.17
C MET A 45 -20.15 0.62 -6.28
N PHE A 46 -20.23 1.16 -7.51
CA PHE A 46 -20.29 2.59 -7.72
C PHE A 46 -21.60 3.20 -7.18
N PHE A 47 -22.74 2.59 -7.45
CA PHE A 47 -24.03 3.06 -6.90
C PHE A 47 -24.06 2.98 -5.38
N ASN A 48 -23.54 1.89 -4.81
CA ASN A 48 -23.43 1.74 -3.36
C ASN A 48 -22.54 2.83 -2.75
N PHE A 49 -21.42 3.17 -3.43
CA PHE A 49 -20.57 4.26 -3.00
C PHE A 49 -21.30 5.61 -2.96
N ILE A 50 -22.07 5.95 -4.02
CA ILE A 50 -22.82 7.19 -4.07
C ILE A 50 -23.84 7.27 -2.92
N ASN A 51 -24.53 6.16 -2.63
CA ASN A 51 -25.47 6.09 -1.52
C ASN A 51 -24.76 6.27 -0.16
N ALA A 52 -23.70 5.51 0.09
CA ALA A 52 -22.93 5.62 1.33
C ALA A 52 -22.32 7.02 1.52
N TRP A 53 -21.84 7.64 0.43
CA TRP A 53 -21.33 9.02 0.48
C TRP A 53 -22.44 10.00 0.88
N SER A 54 -23.61 9.89 0.26
CA SER A 54 -24.77 10.76 0.55
C SER A 54 -25.27 10.59 1.98
N GLU A 55 -25.32 9.35 2.49
CA GLU A 55 -25.75 9.06 3.87
C GLU A 55 -24.81 9.65 4.92
N ASN A 56 -23.50 9.65 4.65
CA ASN A 56 -22.50 10.21 5.55
C ASN A 56 -22.39 11.75 5.44
N GLN A 57 -23.04 12.37 4.46
CA GLN A 57 -23.03 13.82 4.23
C GLN A 57 -21.61 14.40 4.17
N PHE A 58 -20.67 13.66 3.57
CA PHE A 58 -19.32 14.13 3.38
C PHE A 58 -19.26 15.20 2.27
N GLU A 59 -18.59 16.30 2.55
CA GLU A 59 -18.29 17.34 1.57
C GLU A 59 -16.82 17.26 1.17
N ILE A 60 -16.50 17.36 -0.12
CA ILE A 60 -15.11 17.41 -0.56
C ILE A 60 -14.48 18.69 -0.03
N TRP A 61 -13.43 18.54 0.77
CA TRP A 61 -12.62 19.67 1.18
C TRP A 61 -11.92 20.30 -0.03
N VAL A 62 -11.80 21.62 -0.02
CA VAL A 62 -11.17 22.38 -1.12
C VAL A 62 -9.98 23.13 -0.57
N THR A 63 -8.84 23.07 -1.25
CA THR A 63 -7.63 23.81 -0.85
C THR A 63 -7.87 25.31 -0.90
N PRO A 64 -7.04 26.13 -0.23
CA PRO A 64 -7.11 27.60 -0.34
C PRO A 64 -6.98 28.12 -1.78
N GLN A 65 -6.40 27.32 -2.69
CA GLN A 65 -6.25 27.65 -4.12
C GLN A 65 -7.42 27.16 -4.99
N GLY A 66 -8.48 26.60 -4.38
CA GLY A 66 -9.65 26.11 -5.09
C GLY A 66 -9.51 24.71 -5.69
N ILE A 67 -8.49 23.94 -5.32
CA ILE A 67 -8.28 22.56 -5.79
C ILE A 67 -9.10 21.61 -4.89
N PRO A 68 -9.97 20.76 -5.47
CA PRO A 68 -10.69 19.77 -4.67
C PRO A 68 -9.74 18.74 -4.06
N GLY A 69 -10.05 18.29 -2.85
CA GLY A 69 -9.31 17.25 -2.11
C GLY A 69 -9.58 15.83 -2.64
N ILE A 70 -9.51 15.64 -3.95
CA ILE A 70 -9.65 14.35 -4.63
C ILE A 70 -8.33 14.06 -5.33
N GLU A 71 -7.76 12.86 -5.11
CA GLU A 71 -6.43 12.48 -5.62
C GLU A 71 -5.41 13.59 -5.34
N LEU A 72 -5.50 14.19 -4.15
CA LEU A 72 -4.69 15.34 -3.78
C LEU A 72 -3.24 14.91 -3.60
N GLY A 73 -2.37 15.43 -4.49
CA GLY A 73 -0.94 15.12 -4.52
C GLY A 73 -0.17 15.88 -3.44
N PHE A 74 0.70 15.17 -2.73
CA PHE A 74 1.63 15.70 -1.75
C PHE A 74 3.07 15.36 -2.12
N ASN A 75 3.98 16.27 -1.81
CA ASN A 75 5.42 16.05 -1.92
C ASN A 75 6.06 16.76 -0.71
N GLN A 76 6.32 16.02 0.34
CA GLN A 76 6.82 16.51 1.63
C GLN A 76 8.02 15.69 2.09
N SER A 77 8.83 16.23 2.98
CA SER A 77 9.96 15.50 3.57
C SER A 77 9.72 15.27 5.06
N PHE A 78 9.83 14.03 5.49
CA PHE A 78 9.87 13.67 6.91
C PHE A 78 11.33 13.55 7.33
N GLY A 79 11.84 14.59 8.00
CA GLY A 79 13.29 14.78 8.15
C GLY A 79 13.93 14.97 6.78
N ASP A 80 14.95 14.16 6.48
CA ASP A 80 15.67 14.20 5.20
C ASP A 80 15.07 13.26 4.13
N VAL A 81 13.99 12.51 4.46
CA VAL A 81 13.42 11.52 3.55
C VAL A 81 12.24 12.12 2.77
N PRO A 82 12.37 12.33 1.45
CA PRO A 82 11.29 12.83 0.62
C PRO A 82 10.23 11.75 0.41
N ILE A 83 8.98 12.10 0.67
CA ILE A 83 7.81 11.22 0.51
C ILE A 83 6.81 11.91 -0.44
N LYS A 84 6.41 11.17 -1.47
CA LYS A 84 5.35 11.57 -2.39
C LYS A 84 4.16 10.65 -2.22
N GLY A 85 2.96 11.21 -2.21
CA GLY A 85 1.72 10.45 -2.11
C GLY A 85 0.54 11.22 -2.68
N PHE A 86 -0.57 10.49 -2.86
CA PHE A 86 -1.85 11.04 -3.29
C PHE A 86 -2.90 10.55 -2.31
N ALA A 87 -3.62 11.47 -1.67
CA ALA A 87 -4.76 11.10 -0.83
C ALA A 87 -5.99 10.95 -1.72
N ASP A 88 -6.68 9.82 -1.61
CA ASP A 88 -7.85 9.53 -2.46
C ASP A 88 -8.92 10.59 -2.27
N ALA A 89 -9.29 10.90 -1.01
CA ALA A 89 -10.17 12.02 -0.71
C ALA A 89 -9.85 12.69 0.64
N ILE A 90 -9.96 14.01 0.66
CA ILE A 90 -9.99 14.83 1.86
C ILE A 90 -11.38 15.45 1.94
N VAL A 91 -12.03 15.31 3.08
CA VAL A 91 -13.42 15.73 3.26
C VAL A 91 -13.63 16.58 4.50
N THR A 92 -14.68 17.36 4.45
CA THR A 92 -15.26 18.02 5.63
C THR A 92 -16.45 17.17 6.10
N LEU A 93 -16.42 16.80 7.37
CA LEU A 93 -17.50 16.07 8.03
C LEU A 93 -18.64 17.03 8.39
N PRO A 94 -19.88 16.52 8.68
CA PRO A 94 -21.01 17.36 9.06
C PRO A 94 -20.77 18.24 10.31
N ASN A 95 -19.83 17.86 11.17
CA ASN A 95 -19.44 18.65 12.35
C ASN A 95 -18.34 19.69 12.06
N GLY A 96 -17.91 19.82 10.78
CA GLY A 96 -16.87 20.76 10.35
C GLY A 96 -15.44 20.23 10.50
N GLU A 97 -15.23 19.04 11.05
CA GLU A 97 -13.89 18.44 11.12
C GLU A 97 -13.41 17.99 9.73
N ILE A 98 -12.10 18.04 9.51
CA ILE A 98 -11.48 17.52 8.29
C ILE A 98 -11.05 16.08 8.52
N ALA A 99 -11.34 15.21 7.55
CA ALA A 99 -10.98 13.80 7.59
C ALA A 99 -10.31 13.35 6.29
N VAL A 100 -9.52 12.27 6.40
CA VAL A 100 -8.90 11.59 5.27
C VAL A 100 -9.72 10.33 4.94
N ILE A 101 -10.02 10.13 3.68
CA ILE A 101 -10.66 8.89 3.19
C ILE A 101 -9.71 8.20 2.24
N ASP A 102 -9.67 6.87 2.33
CA ASP A 102 -8.93 6.02 1.41
C ASP A 102 -9.85 4.88 0.93
N PHE A 103 -9.93 4.68 -0.39
CA PHE A 103 -10.85 3.74 -1.03
C PHE A 103 -10.21 2.38 -1.25
N LYS A 104 -10.83 1.34 -0.73
CA LYS A 104 -10.36 -0.04 -0.85
C LYS A 104 -11.32 -0.87 -1.71
N THR A 105 -10.83 -1.32 -2.86
CA THR A 105 -11.56 -2.20 -3.80
C THR A 105 -11.24 -3.68 -3.58
N GLY A 106 -10.22 -3.98 -2.78
CA GLY A 106 -9.81 -5.33 -2.41
C GLY A 106 -10.76 -6.01 -1.43
N ASN A 107 -10.47 -7.28 -1.11
CA ASN A 107 -11.27 -8.07 -0.15
C ASN A 107 -11.01 -7.68 1.31
N TYR A 108 -9.94 -6.95 1.59
CA TYR A 108 -9.52 -6.60 2.94
C TYR A 108 -9.17 -5.13 3.01
N THR A 109 -9.55 -4.50 4.10
CA THR A 109 -9.06 -3.20 4.52
C THR A 109 -7.80 -3.38 5.36
N PRO A 110 -6.86 -2.41 5.34
CA PRO A 110 -5.65 -2.51 6.17
C PRO A 110 -5.96 -2.51 7.67
N ASP A 111 -5.27 -3.36 8.44
CA ASP A 111 -5.34 -3.34 9.90
C ASP A 111 -4.69 -2.08 10.51
N SER A 112 -3.87 -1.37 9.72
CA SER A 112 -3.14 -0.19 10.16
C SER A 112 -3.63 1.06 9.46
N ALA A 113 -3.88 2.11 10.24
CA ALA A 113 -4.20 3.46 9.75
C ALA A 113 -2.95 4.26 9.32
N MET A 114 -1.80 3.62 9.16
CA MET A 114 -0.53 4.31 8.83
C MET A 114 -0.66 5.18 7.58
N GLN A 115 -1.30 4.70 6.53
CA GLN A 115 -1.51 5.43 5.27
C GLN A 115 -2.32 6.70 5.50
N LEU A 116 -3.45 6.60 6.21
CA LEU A 116 -4.28 7.75 6.59
C LEU A 116 -3.50 8.76 7.45
N GLY A 117 -2.68 8.24 8.37
CA GLY A 117 -1.82 9.06 9.22
C GLY A 117 -0.76 9.85 8.44
N VAL A 118 -0.13 9.23 7.42
CA VAL A 118 0.82 9.93 6.54
C VAL A 118 0.12 11.08 5.83
N TYR A 119 -1.06 10.86 5.25
CA TYR A 119 -1.81 11.94 4.58
C TYR A 119 -2.25 13.03 5.54
N ALA A 120 -2.64 12.70 6.78
CA ALA A 120 -2.95 13.68 7.80
C ALA A 120 -1.73 14.57 8.14
N CYS A 121 -0.54 13.97 8.25
CA CYS A 121 0.70 14.74 8.44
C CYS A 121 1.04 15.61 7.23
N MET A 122 0.86 15.10 6.01
CA MET A 122 1.09 15.87 4.79
C MET A 122 0.13 17.05 4.67
N MET A 123 -1.14 16.90 5.08
CA MET A 123 -2.11 17.99 5.19
C MET A 123 -1.64 19.05 6.18
N GLU A 124 -1.17 18.63 7.36
CA GLU A 124 -0.63 19.52 8.37
C GLU A 124 0.58 20.31 7.85
N MET A 125 1.53 19.62 7.21
CA MET A 125 2.75 20.25 6.68
C MET A 125 2.47 21.19 5.51
N THR A 126 1.46 20.90 4.69
CA THR A 126 1.18 21.66 3.45
C THR A 126 0.23 22.83 3.72
N PHE A 127 -0.80 22.61 4.53
CA PHE A 127 -1.91 23.57 4.73
C PHE A 127 -2.08 24.03 6.15
N GLY A 128 -1.30 23.51 7.10
CA GLY A 128 -1.46 23.80 8.54
C GLY A 128 -2.73 23.20 9.13
N ILE A 129 -3.38 22.27 8.44
CA ILE A 129 -4.62 21.62 8.85
C ILE A 129 -4.31 20.16 9.21
N ARG A 130 -4.65 19.77 10.45
CA ARG A 130 -4.42 18.43 10.96
C ARG A 130 -5.72 17.62 11.01
N PRO A 131 -5.98 16.70 10.05
CA PRO A 131 -7.04 15.72 10.20
C PRO A 131 -6.78 14.81 11.40
N THR A 132 -7.77 14.67 12.27
CA THR A 132 -7.68 13.80 13.46
C THR A 132 -8.36 12.46 13.27
N ARG A 133 -9.13 12.33 12.19
CA ARG A 133 -9.87 11.11 11.82
C ARG A 133 -9.60 10.70 10.39
N GLY A 134 -9.69 9.40 10.15
CA GLY A 134 -9.67 8.84 8.82
C GLY A 134 -10.65 7.69 8.69
N TYR A 135 -11.00 7.38 7.44
CA TYR A 135 -11.95 6.33 7.10
C TYR A 135 -11.41 5.48 5.96
N PHE A 136 -11.65 4.18 6.02
CA PHE A 136 -11.59 3.34 4.86
C PHE A 136 -13.00 3.15 4.31
N TYR A 137 -13.16 3.35 3.00
CA TYR A 137 -14.36 2.89 2.30
C TYR A 137 -14.09 1.53 1.68
N SER A 138 -14.83 0.51 2.08
CA SER A 138 -14.75 -0.81 1.49
C SER A 138 -15.77 -0.95 0.37
N ALA A 139 -15.33 -0.97 -0.88
CA ALA A 139 -16.23 -1.14 -2.02
C ALA A 139 -16.93 -2.52 -2.01
N ARG A 140 -16.27 -3.53 -1.43
CA ARG A 140 -16.83 -4.89 -1.31
C ARG A 140 -17.91 -5.00 -0.27
N LYS A 141 -17.80 -4.27 0.83
CA LYS A 141 -18.79 -4.22 1.91
C LYS A 141 -19.86 -3.14 1.65
N ALA A 142 -19.58 -2.23 0.70
CA ALA A 142 -20.42 -1.09 0.36
C ALA A 142 -20.62 -0.10 1.53
N GLU A 143 -19.59 0.07 2.37
CA GLU A 143 -19.69 0.89 3.59
C GLU A 143 -18.39 1.64 3.89
N PHE A 144 -18.52 2.78 4.58
CA PHE A 144 -17.43 3.38 5.31
C PHE A 144 -17.23 2.62 6.62
N GLU A 145 -16.03 2.16 6.88
CA GLU A 145 -15.70 1.50 8.13
C GLU A 145 -15.69 2.51 9.27
N GLU A 146 -15.61 2.03 10.51
CA GLU A 146 -15.58 2.88 11.70
C GLU A 146 -14.43 3.89 11.61
N ALA A 147 -14.69 5.12 12.07
CA ALA A 147 -13.71 6.20 12.08
C ALA A 147 -12.48 5.83 12.91
N ILE A 148 -11.31 6.01 12.34
CA ILE A 148 -10.04 5.70 12.99
C ILE A 148 -9.40 7.00 13.47
N GLY A 149 -9.05 7.07 14.78
CA GLY A 149 -8.28 8.18 15.33
C GLY A 149 -6.84 8.20 14.80
N LEU A 150 -6.35 9.38 14.40
CA LEU A 150 -5.03 9.56 13.80
C LEU A 150 -4.01 10.22 14.72
N ASP A 151 -4.37 10.47 15.99
CA ASP A 151 -3.56 11.24 16.94
C ASP A 151 -2.17 10.67 17.19
N ARG A 152 -2.05 9.33 17.18
CA ARG A 152 -0.76 8.65 17.36
C ARG A 152 0.19 8.79 16.16
N TRP A 153 -0.34 9.10 14.99
CA TRP A 153 0.42 9.20 13.74
C TRP A 153 0.90 10.64 13.55
N THR A 154 1.97 11.02 14.18
CA THR A 154 2.50 12.38 14.16
C THR A 154 3.71 12.54 13.24
N ILE A 155 4.04 13.78 12.86
CA ILE A 155 5.21 14.07 12.02
C ILE A 155 6.49 13.48 12.64
N PRO A 156 6.79 13.61 13.95
CA PRO A 156 7.96 12.98 14.56
C PRO A 156 7.97 11.45 14.44
N VAL A 157 6.79 10.79 14.59
CA VAL A 157 6.67 9.33 14.44
C VAL A 157 7.05 8.91 13.03
N PHE A 158 6.53 9.58 12.01
CA PHE A 158 6.87 9.26 10.62
C PHE A 158 8.30 9.63 10.26
N THR A 159 8.82 10.74 10.80
CA THR A 159 10.23 11.11 10.61
C THR A 159 11.15 9.99 11.10
N GLU A 160 10.89 9.43 12.27
CA GLU A 160 11.69 8.32 12.79
C GLU A 160 11.52 7.04 11.95
N LEU A 161 10.26 6.67 11.61
CA LEU A 161 9.98 5.48 10.80
C LEU A 161 10.68 5.53 9.44
N PHE A 162 10.54 6.65 8.71
CA PHE A 162 11.16 6.79 7.39
C PHE A 162 12.69 6.90 7.47
N SER A 163 13.23 7.54 8.51
CA SER A 163 14.67 7.58 8.73
C SER A 163 15.25 6.19 9.05
N GLN A 164 14.53 5.34 9.80
CA GLN A 164 14.93 3.97 10.03
C GLN A 164 14.92 3.15 8.74
N PHE A 165 13.87 3.32 7.92
CA PHE A 165 13.76 2.66 6.63
C PHE A 165 14.91 3.07 5.70
N GLU A 166 15.20 4.37 5.59
CA GLU A 166 16.29 4.90 4.77
C GLU A 166 17.66 4.37 5.23
N ARG A 167 17.94 4.35 6.54
CA ARG A 167 19.16 3.74 7.09
C ARG A 167 19.27 2.26 6.74
N GLY A 168 18.15 1.54 6.76
CA GLY A 168 18.10 0.14 6.32
C GLY A 168 18.47 -0.03 4.85
N LEU A 169 17.93 0.82 3.97
CA LEU A 169 18.24 0.80 2.55
C LEU A 169 19.72 1.12 2.29
N GLN A 170 20.27 2.15 2.94
CA GLN A 170 21.67 2.54 2.80
C GLN A 170 22.64 1.47 3.33
N ALA A 171 22.23 0.71 4.33
CA ALA A 171 22.97 -0.42 4.87
C ALA A 171 22.73 -1.73 4.10
N GLU A 172 21.96 -1.69 2.99
CA GLU A 172 21.59 -2.87 2.19
C GLU A 172 20.89 -3.97 3.01
N ILE A 173 20.13 -3.57 4.06
CA ILE A 173 19.37 -4.47 4.91
C ILE A 173 17.95 -4.60 4.38
N PHE A 174 17.65 -5.75 3.76
CA PHE A 174 16.34 -6.06 3.19
C PHE A 174 15.69 -7.21 3.98
N LEU A 175 14.91 -6.87 4.99
CA LEU A 175 14.19 -7.87 5.78
C LEU A 175 12.95 -8.36 5.03
N PRO A 176 12.80 -9.67 4.77
CA PRO A 176 11.62 -10.20 4.11
C PRO A 176 10.43 -10.14 5.06
N ASN A 177 9.32 -9.59 4.57
CA ASN A 177 8.02 -9.65 5.25
C ASN A 177 7.28 -10.90 4.77
N ILE A 178 7.45 -12.02 5.48
CA ILE A 178 6.89 -13.32 5.09
C ILE A 178 5.38 -13.33 5.37
N GLY A 179 4.58 -13.58 4.33
CA GLY A 179 3.13 -13.62 4.44
C GLY A 179 2.44 -14.14 3.17
N MET A 180 1.12 -13.98 3.11
CA MET A 180 0.31 -14.43 1.98
C MET A 180 0.72 -13.80 0.64
N SER A 181 1.26 -12.59 0.66
CA SER A 181 1.72 -11.88 -0.54
C SER A 181 2.98 -12.48 -1.17
N CYS A 182 3.70 -13.39 -0.49
CA CYS A 182 4.90 -14.01 -1.03
C CYS A 182 4.64 -14.80 -2.32
N GLY A 183 3.44 -15.35 -2.49
CA GLY A 183 3.05 -16.09 -3.68
C GLY A 183 3.06 -15.26 -4.97
N THR A 184 2.79 -13.96 -4.85
CA THR A 184 2.70 -13.00 -5.98
C THR A 184 3.81 -11.93 -5.94
N CYS A 185 4.78 -12.09 -5.05
CA CYS A 185 5.87 -11.13 -4.87
C CYS A 185 6.78 -11.08 -6.11
N GLY A 186 7.01 -9.89 -6.65
CA GLY A 186 7.83 -9.68 -7.85
C GLY A 186 9.31 -10.03 -7.66
N VAL A 187 9.80 -10.09 -6.41
CA VAL A 187 11.18 -10.46 -6.07
C VAL A 187 11.29 -11.84 -5.43
N LYS A 188 10.26 -12.67 -5.56
CA LYS A 188 10.19 -14.01 -4.97
C LYS A 188 11.39 -14.88 -5.30
N ASP A 189 11.86 -14.84 -6.57
CA ASP A 189 12.96 -15.70 -7.04
C ASP A 189 14.31 -15.34 -6.38
N TYR A 190 14.44 -14.13 -5.86
CA TYR A 190 15.63 -13.63 -5.15
C TYR A 190 15.50 -13.74 -3.62
N CYS A 191 14.33 -14.14 -3.13
CA CYS A 191 14.06 -14.12 -1.69
C CYS A 191 14.48 -15.44 -1.04
N TYR A 192 15.50 -15.40 -0.16
CA TYR A 192 15.98 -16.55 0.58
C TYR A 192 14.93 -17.11 1.55
N ALA A 193 14.03 -16.27 2.07
CA ALA A 193 13.05 -16.68 3.07
C ALA A 193 11.94 -17.59 2.52
N VAL A 194 11.73 -17.59 1.19
CA VAL A 194 10.75 -18.45 0.50
C VAL A 194 11.42 -19.44 -0.47
N GLY A 195 12.74 -19.59 -0.41
CA GLY A 195 13.49 -20.55 -1.22
C GLY A 195 13.49 -20.22 -2.72
N GLY A 196 13.60 -18.93 -3.07
CA GLY A 196 13.68 -18.50 -4.47
C GLY A 196 14.87 -19.13 -5.21
N GLN A 197 14.72 -19.43 -6.50
CA GLN A 197 15.74 -20.14 -7.28
C GLN A 197 17.05 -19.36 -7.38
N LEU A 198 17.01 -18.04 -7.38
CA LEU A 198 18.15 -17.13 -7.44
C LEU A 198 18.65 -16.68 -6.06
N ALA A 199 17.99 -17.11 -4.98
CA ALA A 199 18.29 -16.67 -3.61
C ALA A 199 19.74 -16.99 -3.17
N GLN A 200 20.33 -18.07 -3.70
CA GLN A 200 21.72 -18.46 -3.37
C GLN A 200 22.77 -17.41 -3.77
N ILE A 201 22.47 -16.58 -4.77
CA ILE A 201 23.35 -15.51 -5.25
C ILE A 201 23.37 -14.37 -4.24
N TYR A 202 22.24 -14.17 -3.53
CA TYR A 202 22.02 -13.05 -2.62
C TYR A 202 21.92 -13.47 -1.15
N ASP A 203 22.17 -14.77 -0.82
CA ASP A 203 22.17 -15.26 0.55
C ASP A 203 23.35 -14.67 1.34
N PRO A 204 23.11 -13.73 2.27
CA PRO A 204 24.16 -13.14 3.07
C PRO A 204 24.91 -14.18 3.92
N LEU A 205 24.28 -15.32 4.24
CA LEU A 205 24.87 -16.42 5.00
C LEU A 205 25.79 -17.29 4.14
N ALA A 206 25.65 -17.29 2.82
CA ALA A 206 26.53 -18.04 1.93
C ALA A 206 27.95 -17.51 1.97
N ASN A 207 28.16 -16.23 2.19
CA ASN A 207 29.47 -15.60 2.32
C ASN A 207 30.15 -15.93 3.67
N ILE A 208 29.37 -15.98 4.76
CA ILE A 208 29.86 -16.37 6.09
C ILE A 208 30.35 -17.82 6.07
N LYS A 209 29.66 -18.74 5.39
CA LYS A 209 30.12 -20.14 5.25
C LYS A 209 31.39 -20.28 4.42
N LYS A 210 31.62 -19.40 3.44
CA LYS A 210 32.88 -19.39 2.63
C LYS A 210 34.05 -18.89 3.43
N GLU A 211 33.90 -17.89 4.29
CA GLU A 211 34.94 -17.38 5.16
C GLU A 211 35.31 -18.37 6.28
N GLY A 212 34.34 -19.05 6.86
CA GLY A 212 34.54 -20.11 7.85
C GLY A 212 35.35 -21.29 7.30
N LYS A 213 35.18 -21.67 6.03
CA LYS A 213 35.97 -22.72 5.37
C LYS A 213 37.42 -22.27 5.05
N LYS A 214 37.66 -21.00 4.74
CA LYS A 214 39.00 -20.47 4.50
C LYS A 214 39.84 -20.42 5.78
N ASN A 215 39.24 -20.12 6.92
CA ASN A 215 39.94 -20.07 8.21
C ASN A 215 40.16 -21.44 8.84
N GLY A 216 39.35 -22.45 8.50
CA GLY A 216 39.52 -23.84 8.96
C GLY A 216 40.73 -24.56 8.31
N SER A 217 41.07 -24.21 7.07
CA SER A 217 42.16 -24.86 6.32
C SER A 217 43.58 -24.38 6.69
N LYS A 218 43.71 -23.28 7.44
CA LYS A 218 44.99 -22.73 7.88
C LYS A 218 45.45 -23.22 9.26
N ARG A 219 44.66 -24.03 9.97
CA ARG A 219 45.02 -24.51 11.33
C ARG A 219 45.56 -25.94 11.42
N SER A 220 45.68 -26.66 10.30
CA SER A 220 46.12 -28.08 10.34
C SER A 220 47.60 -28.35 9.96
N ASN A 221 48.45 -27.33 9.79
CA ASN A 221 49.87 -27.55 9.50
C ASN A 221 50.80 -26.76 10.44
N LYS A 222 50.83 -27.14 11.72
CA LYS A 222 51.97 -26.86 12.61
C LYS A 222 51.86 -27.66 13.90
N VAL A 223 52.09 -28.98 13.84
CA VAL A 223 52.68 -29.78 14.93
C VAL A 223 53.25 -31.03 14.30
N SER A 224 54.53 -31.01 14.00
CA SER A 224 55.46 -32.16 14.03
C SER A 224 56.84 -31.69 13.60
N SER A 225 57.68 -31.47 14.54
CA SER A 225 59.07 -31.87 14.73
C SER A 225 59.72 -30.93 15.69
#